data_c26a45648eaca9cb4fd93b98940a040e
#
_entry.id   c26a45648eaca9cb4fd93b98940a040e
#
_cell.length_a   1.000
_cell.length_b   1.000
_cell.length_c   1.000
_cell.angle_alpha   90.00
_cell.angle_beta   90.00
_cell.angle_gamma   90.00
#
_symmetry.space_group_name_H-M   'P 1'
#
loop_
_entity.id
_entity.type
_entity.pdbx_description
1 polymer ?
#
loop_
_entity_poly.entity_id
_entity_poly.type
_entity_poly.pdbx_seq_one_letter_code
_entity_poly.pdbx_strand_id
1 'polypeptide(L)'
;IYLSENPQKKFARLVSYLTDLLQGMPSIVIGIIAYAWVVKPLGGYSALAGSVALTIMMLPMVVRSTEETLKMLPRSYKEAGLALGSSYRNVVFKILLPSGFGGIFTGILLAVSRVMGETAPLMLTALGATVVNWDLMEPTSAIPLLIWDFYNDPNLVDLIWSTSLLLLIVIFLLNWLAKIVARKWKI
;
A
#
# COMPACT_ATOMS: atom_id res chain seq x y z
N ILE A 1 -1.71 12.07 -10.83
CA ILE A 1 -2.14 13.08 -11.79
C ILE A 1 -1.00 14.02 -12.15
N TYR A 2 -0.41 14.78 -11.21
CA TYR A 2 0.67 15.73 -11.55
C TYR A 2 1.87 15.03 -12.23
N LEU A 3 2.26 13.86 -11.76
CA LEU A 3 3.35 13.06 -12.33
C LEU A 3 3.02 12.56 -13.75
N SER A 4 1.80 12.07 -13.96
CA SER A 4 1.37 11.60 -15.28
C SER A 4 1.26 12.72 -16.33
N GLU A 5 0.89 13.93 -15.89
CA GLU A 5 0.68 15.09 -16.76
C GLU A 5 1.97 15.88 -17.07
N ASN A 6 2.92 15.90 -16.14
CA ASN A 6 4.10 16.76 -16.22
C ASN A 6 5.42 15.99 -15.99
N PRO A 7 5.70 14.90 -16.72
CA PRO A 7 6.85 14.04 -16.45
C PRO A 7 8.21 14.75 -16.61
N GLN A 8 8.24 15.83 -17.39
CA GLN A 8 9.47 16.59 -17.68
C GLN A 8 9.81 17.66 -16.62
N LYS A 9 8.87 18.02 -15.74
CA LYS A 9 9.12 19.04 -14.74
C LYS A 9 10.06 18.53 -13.65
N LYS A 10 10.98 19.38 -13.17
CA LYS A 10 11.98 19.03 -12.15
C LYS A 10 11.34 18.45 -10.87
N PHE A 11 10.23 19.05 -10.42
CA PHE A 11 9.50 18.56 -9.24
C PHE A 11 8.89 17.16 -9.47
N ALA A 12 8.30 16.91 -10.62
CA ALA A 12 7.76 15.59 -10.95
C ALA A 12 8.87 14.52 -10.97
N ARG A 13 10.03 14.84 -11.57
CA ARG A 13 11.20 13.96 -11.56
C ARG A 13 11.69 13.68 -10.14
N LEU A 14 11.81 14.71 -9.30
CA LEU A 14 12.22 14.53 -7.90
C LEU A 14 11.28 13.57 -7.16
N VAL A 15 9.97 13.79 -7.27
CA VAL A 15 8.97 12.91 -6.63
C VAL A 15 9.06 11.48 -7.18
N SER A 16 9.25 11.31 -8.50
CA SER A 16 9.45 9.98 -9.10
C SER A 16 10.70 9.29 -8.55
N TYR A 17 11.84 9.99 -8.46
CA TYR A 17 13.06 9.43 -7.88
C TYR A 17 12.86 9.03 -6.40
N LEU A 18 12.20 9.87 -5.60
CA LEU A 18 11.90 9.52 -4.21
C LEU A 18 10.99 8.29 -4.11
N THR A 19 10.00 8.19 -5.00
CA THR A 19 9.12 7.01 -5.08
C THR A 19 9.91 5.75 -5.43
N ASP A 20 10.84 5.83 -6.40
CA ASP A 20 11.68 4.71 -6.81
C ASP A 20 12.65 4.30 -5.69
N LEU A 21 13.25 5.26 -5.00
CA LEU A 21 14.10 5.00 -3.84
C LEU A 21 13.33 4.27 -2.74
N LEU A 22 12.14 4.75 -2.37
CA LEU A 22 11.31 4.10 -1.36
C LEU A 22 10.90 2.68 -1.77
N GLN A 23 10.63 2.45 -3.04
CA GLN A 23 10.26 1.12 -3.56
C GLN A 23 11.45 0.14 -3.53
N GLY A 24 12.66 0.64 -3.71
CA GLY A 24 13.89 -0.16 -3.66
C GLY A 24 14.45 -0.37 -2.25
N MET A 25 13.92 0.31 -1.22
CA MET A 25 14.42 0.16 0.15
C MET A 25 14.03 -1.20 0.76
N PRO A 26 14.94 -1.88 1.47
CA PRO A 26 14.59 -3.04 2.28
C PRO A 26 13.52 -2.69 3.32
N SER A 27 12.53 -3.58 3.49
CA SER A 27 11.40 -3.34 4.40
C SER A 27 11.83 -3.11 5.86
N ILE A 28 12.92 -3.77 6.29
CA ILE A 28 13.48 -3.57 7.63
C ILE A 28 13.98 -2.14 7.84
N VAL A 29 14.55 -1.49 6.82
CA VAL A 29 15.01 -0.10 6.91
C VAL A 29 13.83 0.84 7.13
N ILE A 30 12.72 0.60 6.43
CA ILE A 30 11.47 1.35 6.65
C ILE A 30 10.95 1.13 8.08
N GLY A 31 11.05 -0.10 8.60
CA GLY A 31 10.73 -0.40 9.99
C GLY A 31 11.58 0.40 10.98
N ILE A 32 12.89 0.51 10.76
CA ILE A 32 13.80 1.31 11.61
C ILE A 32 13.44 2.80 11.56
N ILE A 33 13.13 3.33 10.38
CA ILE A 33 12.69 4.72 10.22
C ILE A 33 11.39 4.96 10.99
N ALA A 34 10.40 4.09 10.82
CA ALA A 34 9.13 4.19 11.52
C ALA A 34 9.29 4.04 13.04
N TYR A 35 10.19 3.16 13.49
CA TYR A 35 10.56 3.06 14.89
C TYR A 35 11.09 4.40 15.44
N ALA A 36 12.07 5.00 14.75
CA ALA A 36 12.67 6.25 15.18
C ALA A 36 11.68 7.43 15.17
N TRP A 37 10.75 7.46 14.23
CA TRP A 37 9.80 8.57 14.06
C TRP A 37 8.52 8.42 14.87
N VAL A 38 8.10 7.20 15.17
CA VAL A 38 6.79 6.93 15.81
C VAL A 38 6.96 6.23 17.15
N VAL A 39 7.60 5.06 17.18
CA VAL A 39 7.71 4.26 18.41
C VAL A 39 8.50 5.00 19.48
N LYS A 40 9.68 5.53 19.13
CA LYS A 40 10.55 6.24 20.07
C LYS A 40 9.90 7.50 20.67
N PRO A 41 9.26 8.39 19.90
CA PRO A 41 8.55 9.54 20.44
C PRO A 41 7.30 9.21 21.26
N LEU A 42 6.57 8.13 20.88
CA LEU A 42 5.39 7.69 21.62
C LEU A 42 5.74 6.91 22.90
N GLY A 43 7.01 6.48 23.04
CA GLY A 43 7.47 5.72 24.20
C GLY A 43 7.05 4.24 24.22
N GLY A 44 6.47 3.72 23.12
CA GLY A 44 6.02 2.32 23.06
C GLY A 44 5.69 1.82 21.65
N TYR A 45 5.69 0.51 21.51
CA TYR A 45 5.21 -0.17 20.31
C TYR A 45 3.68 -0.06 20.21
N SER A 46 3.15 0.04 18.99
CA SER A 46 1.72 0.26 18.81
C SER A 46 1.23 -0.16 17.42
N ALA A 47 -0.06 -0.45 17.31
CA ALA A 47 -0.73 -0.67 16.03
C ALA A 47 -0.58 0.55 15.10
N LEU A 48 -0.61 1.76 15.67
CA LEU A 48 -0.41 3.00 14.94
C LEU A 48 0.98 3.07 14.30
N ALA A 49 2.04 2.72 15.04
CA ALA A 49 3.40 2.70 14.51
C ALA A 49 3.55 1.68 13.37
N GLY A 50 2.96 0.50 13.53
CA GLY A 50 2.89 -0.52 12.46
C GLY A 50 2.16 -0.01 11.23
N SER A 51 1.04 0.65 11.41
CA SER A 51 0.24 1.23 10.32
C SER A 51 1.02 2.31 9.55
N VAL A 52 1.79 3.15 10.24
CA VAL A 52 2.67 4.15 9.59
C VAL A 52 3.75 3.47 8.77
N ALA A 53 4.41 2.44 9.30
CA ALA A 53 5.44 1.68 8.57
C ALA A 53 4.88 1.06 7.29
N LEU A 54 3.73 0.37 7.36
CA LEU A 54 3.08 -0.23 6.22
C LEU A 54 2.59 0.83 5.21
N THR A 55 2.12 1.99 5.66
CA THR A 55 1.71 3.10 4.80
C THR A 55 2.89 3.63 3.98
N ILE A 56 4.06 3.83 4.61
CA ILE A 56 5.27 4.27 3.91
C ILE A 56 5.63 3.28 2.80
N MET A 57 5.52 1.98 3.07
CA MET A 57 5.80 0.93 2.07
C MET A 57 4.76 0.87 0.94
N MET A 58 3.49 1.09 1.27
CA MET A 58 2.40 1.02 0.30
C MET A 58 2.37 2.23 -0.64
N LEU A 59 2.75 3.39 -0.14
CA LEU A 59 2.64 4.67 -0.83
C LEU A 59 3.32 4.69 -2.22
N PRO A 60 4.58 4.25 -2.41
CA PRO A 60 5.22 4.26 -3.72
C PRO A 60 4.51 3.35 -4.73
N MET A 61 3.97 2.22 -4.30
CA MET A 61 3.22 1.32 -5.18
C MET A 61 1.93 1.94 -5.67
N VAL A 62 1.17 2.58 -4.78
CA VAL A 62 -0.08 3.28 -5.12
C VAL A 62 0.21 4.46 -6.06
N VAL A 63 1.27 5.21 -5.79
CA VAL A 63 1.69 6.34 -6.66
C VAL A 63 2.01 5.83 -8.07
N ARG A 64 2.84 4.79 -8.20
CA ARG A 64 3.23 4.23 -9.50
C ARG A 64 2.05 3.64 -10.27
N SER A 65 1.25 2.80 -9.62
CA SER A 65 0.07 2.21 -10.24
C SER A 65 -0.92 3.26 -10.73
N THR A 66 -1.15 4.32 -9.93
CA THR A 66 -2.01 5.44 -10.31
C THR A 66 -1.42 6.22 -11.48
N GLU A 67 -0.12 6.51 -11.46
CA GLU A 67 0.58 7.22 -12.54
C GLU A 67 0.47 6.45 -13.86
N GLU A 68 0.76 5.15 -13.85
CA GLU A 68 0.68 4.27 -15.02
C GLU A 68 -0.74 4.17 -15.56
N THR A 69 -1.72 3.99 -14.68
CA THR A 69 -3.14 3.94 -15.08
C THR A 69 -3.55 5.22 -15.80
N LEU A 70 -3.19 6.38 -15.25
CA LEU A 70 -3.55 7.67 -15.87
C LEU A 70 -2.79 7.94 -17.19
N LYS A 71 -1.56 7.43 -17.33
CA LYS A 71 -0.80 7.51 -18.58
C LYS A 71 -1.39 6.65 -19.71
N MET A 72 -2.07 5.55 -19.36
CA MET A 72 -2.74 4.69 -20.33
C MET A 72 -4.03 5.30 -20.90
N LEU A 73 -4.61 6.31 -20.25
CA LEU A 73 -5.81 6.97 -20.76
C LEU A 73 -5.52 7.76 -22.04
N PRO A 74 -6.36 7.64 -23.07
CA PRO A 74 -6.21 8.41 -24.31
C PRO A 74 -6.24 9.93 -24.04
N ARG A 75 -5.32 10.66 -24.64
CA ARG A 75 -5.27 12.13 -24.52
C ARG A 75 -6.54 12.81 -25.01
N SER A 76 -7.26 12.18 -25.95
CA SER A 76 -8.54 12.66 -26.46
C SER A 76 -9.59 12.89 -25.38
N TYR A 77 -9.57 12.14 -24.28
CA TYR A 77 -10.51 12.36 -23.17
C TYR A 77 -10.31 13.72 -22.50
N LYS A 78 -9.06 14.11 -22.33
CA LYS A 78 -8.71 15.42 -21.79
C LYS A 78 -9.01 16.53 -22.77
N GLU A 79 -8.60 16.36 -24.02
CA GLU A 79 -8.79 17.35 -25.09
C GLU A 79 -10.28 17.60 -25.37
N ALA A 80 -11.09 16.56 -25.45
CA ALA A 80 -12.53 16.68 -25.62
C ALA A 80 -13.21 17.42 -24.45
N GLY A 81 -12.84 17.10 -23.22
CA GLY A 81 -13.37 17.79 -22.05
C GLY A 81 -13.04 19.29 -22.03
N LEU A 82 -11.82 19.67 -22.41
CA LEU A 82 -11.38 21.07 -22.51
C LEU A 82 -12.04 21.78 -23.69
N ALA A 83 -12.20 21.11 -24.84
CA ALA A 83 -12.86 21.66 -26.05
C ALA A 83 -14.34 22.00 -25.76
N LEU A 84 -14.99 21.25 -24.88
CA LEU A 84 -16.37 21.54 -24.42
C LEU A 84 -16.44 22.67 -23.39
N GLY A 85 -15.34 23.39 -23.13
CA GLY A 85 -15.30 24.52 -22.21
C GLY A 85 -15.23 24.13 -20.73
N SER A 86 -15.03 22.84 -20.40
CA SER A 86 -14.89 22.41 -19.02
C SER A 86 -13.57 22.88 -18.41
N SER A 87 -13.59 23.32 -17.15
CA SER A 87 -12.35 23.66 -16.44
C SER A 87 -11.47 22.42 -16.27
N TYR A 88 -10.14 22.62 -16.24
CA TYR A 88 -9.18 21.54 -16.03
C TYR A 88 -9.49 20.66 -14.79
N ARG A 89 -9.90 21.28 -13.70
CA ARG A 89 -10.33 20.55 -12.49
C ARG A 89 -11.50 19.60 -12.76
N ASN A 90 -12.51 20.07 -13.48
CA ASN A 90 -13.67 19.25 -13.84
C ASN A 90 -13.27 18.08 -14.76
N VAL A 91 -12.37 18.31 -15.71
CA VAL A 91 -11.84 17.25 -16.59
C VAL A 91 -11.13 16.18 -15.74
N VAL A 92 -10.29 16.59 -14.78
CA VAL A 92 -9.58 15.65 -13.90
C VAL A 92 -10.57 14.84 -13.04
N PHE A 93 -11.47 15.49 -12.32
CA PHE A 93 -12.32 14.81 -11.34
C PHE A 93 -13.53 14.09 -11.94
N LYS A 94 -14.06 14.57 -13.08
CA LYS A 94 -15.27 14.00 -13.71
C LYS A 94 -14.99 13.13 -14.92
N ILE A 95 -13.80 13.20 -15.51
CA ILE A 95 -13.45 12.40 -16.70
C ILE A 95 -12.25 11.49 -16.41
N LEU A 96 -11.06 12.04 -16.09
CA LEU A 96 -9.84 11.23 -15.98
C LEU A 96 -9.86 10.27 -14.78
N LEU A 97 -10.22 10.74 -13.60
CA LEU A 97 -10.26 9.88 -12.40
C LEU A 97 -11.33 8.77 -12.50
N PRO A 98 -12.58 9.06 -12.89
CA PRO A 98 -13.56 8.00 -13.09
C PRO A 98 -13.16 7.00 -14.18
N SER A 99 -12.59 7.47 -15.30
CA SER A 99 -12.12 6.58 -16.37
C SER A 99 -10.94 5.70 -15.94
N GLY A 100 -10.07 6.19 -15.05
CA GLY A 100 -8.95 5.44 -14.47
C GLY A 100 -9.29 4.66 -13.20
N PHE A 101 -10.51 4.78 -12.67
CA PHE A 101 -10.86 4.27 -11.34
C PHE A 101 -10.57 2.77 -11.18
N GLY A 102 -10.90 1.95 -12.17
CA GLY A 102 -10.66 0.51 -12.12
C GLY A 102 -9.19 0.14 -11.95
N GLY A 103 -8.29 0.81 -12.71
CA GLY A 103 -6.85 0.61 -12.61
C GLY A 103 -6.28 1.13 -11.29
N ILE A 104 -6.70 2.32 -10.86
CA ILE A 104 -6.26 2.92 -9.58
C ILE A 104 -6.67 2.03 -8.41
N PHE A 105 -7.93 1.61 -8.35
CA PHE A 105 -8.44 0.77 -7.28
C PHE A 105 -7.76 -0.61 -7.24
N THR A 106 -7.54 -1.20 -8.41
CA THR A 106 -6.77 -2.45 -8.52
C THR A 106 -5.34 -2.28 -8.00
N GLY A 107 -4.68 -1.19 -8.34
CA GLY A 107 -3.34 -0.87 -7.83
C GLY A 107 -3.29 -0.73 -6.32
N ILE A 108 -4.31 -0.10 -5.71
CA ILE A 108 -4.45 -0.01 -4.25
C ILE A 108 -4.61 -1.40 -3.63
N LEU A 109 -5.51 -2.24 -4.17
CA LEU A 109 -5.73 -3.59 -3.65
C LEU A 109 -4.46 -4.47 -3.75
N LEU A 110 -3.71 -4.35 -4.84
CA LEU A 110 -2.43 -5.05 -5.00
C LEU A 110 -1.38 -4.55 -4.01
N ALA A 111 -1.32 -3.24 -3.75
CA ALA A 111 -0.44 -2.66 -2.74
C ALA A 111 -0.80 -3.16 -1.33
N VAL A 112 -2.08 -3.20 -0.97
CA VAL A 112 -2.56 -3.78 0.30
C VAL A 112 -2.17 -5.25 0.40
N SER A 113 -2.45 -6.06 -0.63
CA SER A 113 -2.12 -7.49 -0.64
C SER A 113 -0.63 -7.74 -0.40
N ARG A 114 0.24 -6.87 -0.92
CA ARG A 114 1.68 -6.99 -0.70
C ARG A 114 2.07 -6.71 0.75
N VAL A 115 1.62 -5.59 1.31
CA VAL A 115 2.04 -5.20 2.67
C VAL A 115 1.43 -6.09 3.75
N MET A 116 0.34 -6.81 3.47
CA MET A 116 -0.23 -7.80 4.38
C MET A 116 0.71 -8.98 4.71
N GLY A 117 1.68 -9.26 3.85
CA GLY A 117 2.70 -10.29 4.08
C GLY A 117 3.97 -9.79 4.76
N GLU A 118 4.07 -8.52 5.10
CA GLU A 118 5.29 -7.93 5.64
C GLU A 118 5.45 -8.19 7.14
N THR A 119 6.58 -8.79 7.52
CA THR A 119 6.90 -9.11 8.92
C THR A 119 7.90 -8.12 9.51
N ALA A 120 9.01 -7.87 8.81
CA ALA A 120 10.15 -7.12 9.33
C ALA A 120 9.82 -5.71 9.86
N PRO A 121 9.06 -4.86 9.15
CA PRO A 121 8.71 -3.54 9.68
C PRO A 121 7.78 -3.63 10.89
N LEU A 122 6.88 -4.63 10.94
CA LEU A 122 5.95 -4.81 12.04
C LEU A 122 6.63 -5.29 13.33
N MET A 123 7.67 -6.12 13.22
CA MET A 123 8.49 -6.55 14.38
C MET A 123 9.13 -5.35 15.11
N LEU A 124 9.45 -4.28 14.35
CA LEU A 124 10.10 -3.08 14.89
C LEU A 124 9.10 -1.99 15.32
N THR A 125 7.81 -2.16 15.05
CA THR A 125 6.81 -1.10 15.26
C THR A 125 5.57 -1.54 16.01
N ALA A 126 4.98 -2.69 15.67
CA ALA A 126 3.79 -3.25 16.31
C ALA A 126 4.13 -4.28 17.41
N LEU A 127 5.31 -4.91 17.32
CA LEU A 127 5.89 -5.89 18.22
C LEU A 127 5.15 -7.24 18.35
N GLY A 128 3.84 -7.28 18.15
CA GLY A 128 2.98 -8.43 18.42
C GLY A 128 2.33 -8.38 19.81
N ALA A 129 1.24 -9.09 19.96
CA ALA A 129 0.50 -9.24 21.20
C ALA A 129 -0.13 -10.64 21.29
N THR A 130 -0.19 -11.22 22.49
CA THR A 130 -0.82 -12.52 22.72
C THR A 130 -2.33 -12.45 22.91
N VAL A 131 -2.84 -11.24 23.06
CA VAL A 131 -4.28 -10.95 23.25
C VAL A 131 -4.78 -9.99 22.17
N VAL A 132 -6.07 -10.09 21.86
CA VAL A 132 -6.71 -9.15 20.94
C VAL A 132 -6.85 -7.80 21.63
N ASN A 133 -6.20 -6.79 21.09
CA ASN A 133 -6.26 -5.44 21.61
C ASN A 133 -6.87 -4.52 20.53
N TRP A 134 -7.81 -3.66 20.95
CA TRP A 134 -8.49 -2.70 20.09
C TRP A 134 -7.96 -1.27 20.21
N ASP A 135 -7.02 -1.06 21.15
CA ASP A 135 -6.35 0.23 21.28
C ASP A 135 -5.24 0.35 20.25
N LEU A 136 -5.30 1.40 19.43
CA LEU A 136 -4.31 1.71 18.40
C LEU A 136 -2.94 2.10 18.98
N MET A 137 -2.91 2.49 20.25
CA MET A 137 -1.67 2.89 20.94
C MET A 137 -0.97 1.70 21.62
N GLU A 138 -1.58 0.53 21.63
CA GLU A 138 -1.02 -0.68 22.22
C GLU A 138 -0.43 -1.61 21.15
N PRO A 139 0.50 -2.51 21.54
CA PRO A 139 1.01 -3.55 20.65
C PRO A 139 -0.11 -4.42 20.08
N THR A 140 0.03 -4.82 18.82
CA THR A 140 -0.93 -5.68 18.16
C THR A 140 -0.25 -6.69 17.26
N SER A 141 -0.87 -7.87 17.12
CA SER A 141 -0.37 -8.90 16.23
C SER A 141 -0.97 -8.78 14.84
N ALA A 142 -0.16 -9.15 13.85
CA ALA A 142 -0.57 -9.42 12.49
C ALA A 142 -0.23 -10.86 12.12
N ILE A 143 -0.91 -11.42 11.12
CA ILE A 143 -0.68 -12.83 10.73
C ILE A 143 0.82 -13.14 10.47
N PRO A 144 1.61 -12.29 9.77
CA PRO A 144 3.04 -12.53 9.60
C PRO A 144 3.84 -12.52 10.91
N LEU A 145 3.44 -11.71 11.91
CA LEU A 145 4.08 -11.71 13.22
C LEU A 145 3.76 -13.00 13.98
N LEU A 146 2.51 -13.49 13.91
CA LEU A 146 2.13 -14.77 14.53
C LEU A 146 2.92 -15.95 13.94
N ILE A 147 3.16 -15.95 12.62
CA ILE A 147 4.01 -16.99 12.01
C ILE A 147 5.42 -16.95 12.56
N TRP A 148 5.97 -15.76 12.79
CA TRP A 148 7.28 -15.57 13.41
C TRP A 148 7.30 -16.02 14.86
N ASP A 149 6.28 -15.67 15.66
CA ASP A 149 6.16 -16.06 17.05
C ASP A 149 6.04 -17.57 17.19
N PHE A 150 5.22 -18.23 16.35
CA PHE A 150 5.07 -19.69 16.33
C PHE A 150 6.37 -20.41 15.92
N TYR A 151 7.16 -19.80 15.01
CA TYR A 151 8.46 -20.36 14.64
C TYR A 151 9.45 -20.38 15.81
N ASN A 152 9.36 -19.41 16.70
CA ASN A 152 10.26 -19.30 17.86
C ASN A 152 9.78 -20.12 19.09
N ASP A 153 8.57 -20.67 19.08
CA ASP A 153 8.05 -21.53 20.15
C ASP A 153 7.95 -22.98 19.67
N PRO A 154 8.78 -23.91 20.21
CA PRO A 154 8.76 -25.32 19.81
C PRO A 154 7.40 -26.02 19.97
N ASN A 155 6.52 -25.52 20.87
CA ASN A 155 5.21 -26.12 21.10
C ASN A 155 4.17 -25.67 20.07
N LEU A 156 4.44 -24.61 19.29
CA LEU A 156 3.51 -23.97 18.36
C LEU A 156 3.92 -24.15 16.89
N VAL A 157 5.00 -24.89 16.62
CA VAL A 157 5.54 -25.10 15.26
C VAL A 157 4.49 -25.64 14.29
N ASP A 158 3.60 -26.51 14.73
CA ASP A 158 2.53 -27.08 13.90
C ASP A 158 1.53 -26.03 13.42
N LEU A 159 1.37 -24.93 14.17
CA LEU A 159 0.47 -23.83 13.79
C LEU A 159 1.04 -22.95 12.67
N ILE A 160 2.33 -23.03 12.39
CA ILE A 160 2.97 -22.27 11.30
C ILE A 160 2.29 -22.58 9.97
N TRP A 161 2.06 -23.85 9.67
CA TRP A 161 1.48 -24.28 8.40
C TRP A 161 0.06 -23.79 8.21
N SER A 162 -0.77 -23.90 9.25
CA SER A 162 -2.16 -23.44 9.20
C SER A 162 -2.25 -21.91 9.09
N THR A 163 -1.43 -21.18 9.84
CA THR A 163 -1.38 -19.71 9.80
C THR A 163 -0.84 -19.20 8.46
N SER A 164 0.18 -19.85 7.93
CA SER A 164 0.73 -19.52 6.59
C SER A 164 -0.29 -19.80 5.49
N LEU A 165 -1.03 -20.91 5.56
CA LEU A 165 -2.10 -21.21 4.62
C LEU A 165 -3.22 -20.18 4.69
N LEU A 166 -3.61 -19.78 5.90
CA LEU A 166 -4.61 -18.73 6.10
C LEU A 166 -4.19 -17.41 5.47
N LEU A 167 -2.94 -16.99 5.68
CA LEU A 167 -2.38 -15.77 5.06
C LEU A 167 -2.43 -15.87 3.53
N LEU A 168 -2.01 -17.01 2.97
CA LEU A 168 -2.02 -17.26 1.53
C LEU A 168 -3.43 -17.18 0.95
N ILE A 169 -4.42 -17.77 1.63
CA ILE A 169 -5.82 -17.72 1.19
C ILE A 169 -6.33 -16.28 1.20
N VAL A 170 -6.06 -15.51 2.27
CA VAL A 170 -6.49 -14.12 2.37
C VAL A 170 -5.87 -13.28 1.24
N ILE A 171 -4.57 -13.39 1.00
CA ILE A 171 -3.88 -12.69 -0.10
C ILE A 171 -4.44 -13.11 -1.45
N PHE A 172 -4.69 -14.41 -1.66
CA PHE A 172 -5.29 -14.92 -2.89
C PHE A 172 -6.67 -14.33 -3.15
N LEU A 173 -7.53 -14.30 -2.13
CA LEU A 173 -8.88 -13.74 -2.23
C LEU A 173 -8.84 -12.24 -2.55
N LEU A 174 -7.95 -11.46 -1.92
CA LEU A 174 -7.77 -10.05 -2.23
C LEU A 174 -7.30 -9.83 -3.68
N ASN A 175 -6.33 -10.59 -4.14
CA ASN A 175 -5.85 -10.51 -5.51
C ASN A 175 -6.93 -10.94 -6.52
N TRP A 176 -7.75 -11.91 -6.17
CA TRP A 176 -8.88 -12.33 -7.00
C TRP A 176 -9.96 -11.25 -7.09
N LEU A 177 -10.31 -10.64 -5.96
CA LEU A 177 -11.21 -9.48 -5.91
C LEU A 177 -10.68 -8.31 -6.74
N ALA A 178 -9.38 -8.00 -6.63
CA ALA A 178 -8.74 -6.96 -7.45
C ALA A 178 -8.94 -7.23 -8.95
N LYS A 179 -8.75 -8.48 -9.39
CA LYS A 179 -8.95 -8.87 -10.79
C LYS A 179 -10.42 -8.77 -11.24
N ILE A 180 -11.38 -9.11 -10.37
CA ILE A 180 -12.82 -8.97 -10.68
C ILE A 180 -13.16 -7.50 -10.89
N VAL A 181 -12.72 -6.63 -9.97
CA VAL A 181 -12.94 -5.19 -10.07
C VAL A 181 -12.32 -4.65 -11.36
N ALA A 182 -11.05 -5.01 -11.65
CA ALA A 182 -10.38 -4.61 -12.88
C ALA A 182 -11.16 -4.99 -14.14
N ARG A 183 -11.75 -6.19 -14.17
CA ARG A 183 -12.55 -6.66 -15.31
C ARG A 183 -13.86 -5.89 -15.47
N LYS A 184 -14.53 -5.58 -14.36
CA LYS A 184 -15.83 -4.88 -14.38
C LYS A 184 -15.71 -3.41 -14.84
N TRP A 185 -14.54 -2.80 -14.62
CA TRP A 185 -14.27 -1.40 -14.94
C TRP A 185 -13.34 -1.23 -16.17
N LYS A 186 -13.07 -2.30 -16.91
CA LYS A 186 -12.47 -2.18 -18.25
C LYS A 186 -13.54 -1.59 -19.18
N ILE A 187 -13.33 -0.32 -19.52
CA ILE A 187 -13.99 0.37 -20.63
C ILE A 187 -13.21 0.10 -21.90
#